data_70f1077299c86c02f0a1c739f88f1ddc
#
_entry.id   70f1077299c86c02f0a1c739f88f1ddc
#
_cell.length_a   1.000
_cell.length_b   1.000
_cell.length_c   1.000
_cell.angle_alpha   90.00
_cell.angle_beta   90.00
_cell.angle_gamma   90.00
#
_symmetry.space_group_name_H-M   'P 1'
#
loop_
_entity.id
_entity.type
_entity.pdbx_description
1 polymer ?
#
loop_
_entity_poly.entity_id
_entity_poly.type
_entity_poly.pdbx_seq_one_letter_code
_entity_poly.pdbx_strand_id
1 'polypeptide(L)'
;MDLMKNIEEHYLMNWGGYSECIFNDKEPIHKILPMFKVLKFKPNEKRNSWIYATCGMSGKYKEQGLELFILAPTENDFLINLLAAIAHYYANGNMLGLGHTVNFGCAWYENSKCDHGLISLPYLDGPELEWLETKSMNIRFLWLIPITEEELRYKKENGLETLENIFEETEFNYIDPFRDSVV
;
A
#
# COMPACT_ATOMS: atom_id res chain seq x y z
N MET A 1 15.00 0.06 20.26
CA MET A 1 15.07 0.70 18.93
C MET A 1 13.65 0.98 18.54
N ASP A 2 13.34 2.17 18.10
CA ASP A 2 11.98 2.62 17.81
C ASP A 2 11.45 1.88 16.59
N LEU A 3 10.25 1.27 16.67
CA LEU A 3 9.60 0.54 15.58
C LEU A 3 9.51 1.38 14.31
N MET A 4 9.11 2.65 14.46
CA MET A 4 8.99 3.59 13.36
C MET A 4 10.30 3.78 12.61
N LYS A 5 11.39 3.95 13.37
CA LYS A 5 12.73 4.11 12.79
C LYS A 5 13.16 2.87 11.99
N ASN A 6 12.84 1.67 12.47
CA ASN A 6 13.15 0.44 11.74
C ASN A 6 12.37 0.37 10.41
N ILE A 7 11.09 0.76 10.40
CA ILE A 7 10.26 0.81 9.19
C ILE A 7 10.82 1.83 8.20
N GLU A 8 11.17 3.04 8.68
CA GLU A 8 11.78 4.08 7.86
C GLU A 8 13.10 3.64 7.22
N GLU A 9 14.00 3.06 8.03
CA GLU A 9 15.29 2.55 7.56
C GLU A 9 15.10 1.43 6.52
N HIS A 10 14.11 0.56 6.72
CA HIS A 10 13.79 -0.50 5.76
C HIS A 10 13.36 0.06 4.40
N TYR A 11 12.47 1.05 4.38
CA TYR A 11 12.09 1.73 3.16
C TYR A 11 13.25 2.49 2.51
N LEU A 12 14.07 3.19 3.32
CA LEU A 12 15.24 3.93 2.84
C LEU A 12 16.24 3.04 2.13
N MET A 13 16.48 1.84 2.64
CA MET A 13 17.39 0.87 2.02
C MET A 13 16.88 0.40 0.65
N ASN A 14 15.57 0.27 0.49
CA ASN A 14 14.97 -0.21 -0.76
C ASN A 14 14.75 0.93 -1.78
N TRP A 15 14.27 2.10 -1.34
CA TRP A 15 13.80 3.16 -2.24
C TRP A 15 14.59 4.47 -2.19
N GLY A 16 15.47 4.62 -1.21
CA GLY A 16 16.20 5.87 -1.03
C GLY A 16 15.44 6.92 -0.22
N GLY A 17 15.79 8.19 -0.39
CA GLY A 17 15.27 9.29 0.41
C GLY A 17 13.78 9.55 0.22
N TYR A 18 13.11 9.94 1.30
CA TYR A 18 11.68 10.27 1.33
C TYR A 18 11.42 11.68 1.85
N SER A 19 10.20 12.17 1.64
CA SER A 19 9.63 13.29 2.38
C SER A 19 8.47 12.78 3.24
N GLU A 20 8.39 13.29 4.47
CA GLU A 20 7.27 12.99 5.35
C GLU A 20 6.02 13.73 4.87
N CYS A 21 4.88 13.05 4.91
CA CYS A 21 3.60 13.71 4.75
C CYS A 21 3.12 14.14 6.13
N ILE A 22 2.93 15.43 6.29
CA ILE A 22 2.43 16.00 7.54
C ILE A 22 0.95 15.69 7.63
N PHE A 23 0.60 14.78 8.55
CA PHE A 23 -0.78 14.63 8.98
C PHE A 23 -1.18 15.77 9.90
N ASN A 24 -2.43 16.21 9.76
CA ASN A 24 -3.02 17.05 10.77
C ASN A 24 -3.23 16.22 12.04
N ASP A 25 -2.66 16.60 13.18
CA ASP A 25 -2.77 15.92 14.47
C ASP A 25 -4.21 15.67 14.94
N LYS A 26 -5.20 16.29 14.28
CA LYS A 26 -6.62 16.13 14.57
C LYS A 26 -7.28 14.92 13.88
N GLU A 27 -6.57 14.25 12.97
CA GLU A 27 -7.12 13.10 12.24
C GLU A 27 -7.45 11.94 13.19
N PRO A 28 -8.57 11.23 12.97
CA PRO A 28 -9.01 10.12 13.83
C PRO A 28 -7.96 9.02 14.00
N ILE A 29 -7.09 8.83 13.00
CA ILE A 29 -6.03 7.82 13.01
C ILE A 29 -5.09 7.99 14.20
N HIS A 30 -4.73 9.22 14.58
CA HIS A 30 -3.79 9.50 15.66
C HIS A 30 -4.33 9.17 17.06
N LYS A 31 -5.66 8.99 17.21
CA LYS A 31 -6.24 8.48 18.44
C LYS A 31 -5.94 7.00 18.68
N ILE A 32 -5.72 6.25 17.60
CA ILE A 32 -5.51 4.80 17.63
C ILE A 32 -4.04 4.45 17.37
N LEU A 33 -3.41 5.18 16.46
CA LEU A 33 -2.01 5.04 16.04
C LEU A 33 -1.30 6.40 16.14
N PRO A 34 -0.88 6.84 17.34
CA PRO A 34 -0.34 8.19 17.56
C PRO A 34 0.90 8.53 16.75
N MET A 35 1.68 7.52 16.37
CA MET A 35 2.93 7.69 15.61
C MET A 35 2.76 7.41 14.12
N PHE A 36 1.53 7.15 13.65
CA PHE A 36 1.27 6.85 12.24
C PHE A 36 1.60 8.04 11.35
N LYS A 37 2.25 7.75 10.24
CA LYS A 37 2.51 8.70 9.16
C LYS A 37 2.52 8.00 7.80
N VAL A 38 2.45 8.77 6.73
CA VAL A 38 2.69 8.29 5.37
C VAL A 38 4.00 8.90 4.89
N LEU A 39 4.86 8.07 4.34
CA LEU A 39 6.11 8.48 3.71
C LEU A 39 5.86 8.62 2.20
N LYS A 40 6.40 9.68 1.62
CA LYS A 40 6.28 9.98 0.19
C LYS A 40 7.66 9.94 -0.46
N PHE A 41 7.82 9.08 -1.46
CA PHE A 41 9.04 8.92 -2.23
C PHE A 41 8.84 9.46 -3.64
N LYS A 42 9.73 10.34 -4.05
CA LYS A 42 9.71 10.92 -5.39
C LYS A 42 10.24 9.93 -6.43
N PRO A 43 9.81 10.07 -7.70
CA PRO A 43 10.45 9.36 -8.80
C PRO A 43 11.98 9.56 -8.79
N ASN A 44 12.70 8.53 -9.20
CA ASN A 44 14.17 8.56 -9.30
C ASN A 44 14.62 7.76 -10.52
N GLU A 45 15.94 7.63 -10.72
CA GLU A 45 16.52 6.94 -11.89
C GLU A 45 16.11 5.46 -11.99
N LYS A 46 15.77 4.82 -10.87
CA LYS A 46 15.34 3.40 -10.83
C LYS A 46 13.84 3.22 -11.02
N ARG A 47 13.05 4.24 -10.72
CA ARG A 47 11.58 4.16 -10.72
C ARG A 47 10.94 5.50 -11.11
N ASN A 48 10.24 5.50 -12.22
CA ASN A 48 9.53 6.68 -12.72
C ASN A 48 8.09 6.75 -12.16
N SER A 49 7.94 6.56 -10.84
CA SER A 49 6.65 6.69 -10.15
C SER A 49 6.85 7.23 -8.74
N TRP A 50 5.83 7.90 -8.23
CA TRP A 50 5.72 8.23 -6.82
C TRP A 50 5.36 6.98 -6.01
N ILE A 51 5.82 6.90 -4.77
CA ILE A 51 5.42 5.87 -3.82
C ILE A 51 4.89 6.57 -2.58
N TYR A 52 3.76 6.09 -2.09
CA TYR A 52 3.20 6.45 -0.79
C TYR A 52 3.19 5.21 0.07
N ALA A 53 3.75 5.26 1.27
CA ALA A 53 3.90 4.12 2.13
C ALA A 53 3.48 4.43 3.56
N THR A 54 2.74 3.53 4.18
CA THR A 54 2.41 3.64 5.59
C THR A 54 3.66 3.46 6.45
N CYS A 55 3.71 4.16 7.57
CA CYS A 55 4.73 3.97 8.58
C CYS A 55 4.05 4.05 9.94
N GLY A 56 3.95 2.90 10.61
CA GLY A 56 3.27 2.77 11.89
C GLY A 56 1.86 2.20 11.85
N MET A 57 1.39 1.71 10.71
CA MET A 57 0.16 0.93 10.62
C MET A 57 0.24 -0.33 11.50
N SER A 58 1.43 -0.91 11.63
CA SER A 58 1.76 -2.05 12.50
C SER A 58 1.68 -1.74 14.00
N GLY A 59 1.63 -0.48 14.41
CA GLY A 59 1.91 -0.04 15.80
C GLY A 59 1.00 -0.58 16.89
N LYS A 60 -0.14 -1.17 16.53
CA LYS A 60 -1.11 -1.78 17.46
C LYS A 60 -0.89 -3.28 17.68
N TYR A 61 -0.13 -3.93 16.83
CA TYR A 61 0.06 -5.39 16.85
C TYR A 61 1.34 -5.77 17.59
N LYS A 62 1.37 -7.01 18.12
CA LYS A 62 2.48 -7.45 18.99
C LYS A 62 3.41 -8.47 18.34
N GLU A 63 2.91 -9.29 17.42
CA GLU A 63 3.68 -10.40 16.84
C GLU A 63 3.92 -10.22 15.34
N GLN A 64 2.86 -9.84 14.62
CA GLN A 64 2.92 -9.60 13.18
C GLN A 64 2.26 -8.27 12.85
N GLY A 65 2.95 -7.44 12.10
CA GLY A 65 2.46 -6.15 11.60
C GLY A 65 2.34 -6.14 10.09
N LEU A 66 1.61 -5.16 9.59
CA LEU A 66 1.39 -4.90 8.17
C LEU A 66 1.67 -3.43 7.89
N GLU A 67 2.49 -3.18 6.88
CA GLU A 67 2.62 -1.88 6.23
C GLU A 67 2.21 -2.02 4.76
N LEU A 68 1.63 -0.97 4.21
CA LEU A 68 1.16 -0.93 2.83
C LEU A 68 1.83 0.20 2.07
N PHE A 69 2.04 -0.01 0.77
CA PHE A 69 2.44 1.05 -0.13
C PHE A 69 1.63 1.02 -1.43
N ILE A 70 1.53 2.16 -2.09
CA ILE A 70 0.86 2.35 -3.37
C ILE A 70 1.72 3.20 -4.28
N LEU A 71 1.72 2.88 -5.58
CA LEU A 71 2.43 3.61 -6.62
C LEU A 71 1.49 4.58 -7.33
N ALA A 72 2.02 5.72 -7.78
CA ALA A 72 1.26 6.71 -8.53
C ALA A 72 2.09 7.32 -9.65
N PRO A 73 1.48 7.67 -10.81
CA PRO A 73 2.20 8.29 -11.92
C PRO A 73 2.61 9.74 -11.62
N THR A 74 1.82 10.43 -10.82
CA THR A 74 2.06 11.81 -10.41
C THR A 74 1.86 11.97 -8.91
N GLU A 75 2.30 13.11 -8.38
CA GLU A 75 2.04 13.46 -6.98
C GLU A 75 0.53 13.57 -6.73
N ASN A 76 0.04 12.87 -5.69
CA ASN A 76 -1.38 12.81 -5.39
C ASN A 76 -1.61 12.69 -3.88
N ASP A 77 -1.95 13.80 -3.23
CA ASP A 77 -2.15 13.84 -1.79
C ASP A 77 -3.41 13.09 -1.31
N PHE A 78 -4.34 12.73 -2.22
CA PHE A 78 -5.47 11.86 -1.90
C PHE A 78 -4.99 10.50 -1.36
N LEU A 79 -3.87 9.97 -1.87
CA LEU A 79 -3.32 8.68 -1.44
C LEU A 79 -2.85 8.68 0.02
N ILE A 80 -2.51 9.83 0.57
CA ILE A 80 -2.18 9.99 1.99
C ILE A 80 -3.42 9.68 2.83
N ASN A 81 -4.55 10.29 2.47
CA ASN A 81 -5.81 10.09 3.17
C ASN A 81 -6.35 8.66 2.98
N LEU A 82 -6.19 8.10 1.78
CA LEU A 82 -6.57 6.71 1.48
C LEU A 82 -5.81 5.72 2.37
N LEU A 83 -4.49 5.83 2.44
CA LEU A 83 -3.67 4.97 3.29
C LEU A 83 -3.98 5.15 4.78
N ALA A 84 -4.26 6.39 5.21
CA ALA A 84 -4.68 6.65 6.59
C ALA A 84 -6.05 6.00 6.91
N ALA A 85 -7.00 6.03 5.99
CA ALA A 85 -8.29 5.38 6.16
C ALA A 85 -8.14 3.85 6.24
N ILE A 86 -7.29 3.25 5.39
CA ILE A 86 -7.01 1.81 5.42
C ILE A 86 -6.30 1.42 6.72
N ALA A 87 -5.31 2.21 7.15
CA ALA A 87 -4.62 1.98 8.42
C ALA A 87 -5.57 2.09 9.61
N HIS A 88 -6.50 3.05 9.60
CA HIS A 88 -7.54 3.19 10.61
C HIS A 88 -8.48 1.97 10.63
N TYR A 89 -8.90 1.49 9.45
CA TYR A 89 -9.71 0.28 9.31
C TYR A 89 -9.00 -0.94 9.91
N TYR A 90 -7.73 -1.15 9.57
CA TYR A 90 -6.90 -2.23 10.11
C TYR A 90 -6.72 -2.12 11.62
N ALA A 91 -6.42 -0.93 12.14
CA ALA A 91 -6.22 -0.69 13.57
C ALA A 91 -7.48 -0.91 14.42
N ASN A 92 -8.67 -0.90 13.82
CA ASN A 92 -9.93 -1.25 14.48
C ASN A 92 -10.22 -2.76 14.52
N GLY A 93 -9.24 -3.60 14.19
CA GLY A 93 -9.33 -5.06 14.31
C GLY A 93 -9.85 -5.77 13.06
N ASN A 94 -9.98 -5.06 11.95
CA ASN A 94 -10.33 -5.68 10.68
C ASN A 94 -9.10 -6.36 10.07
N MET A 95 -9.26 -7.57 9.58
CA MET A 95 -8.16 -8.32 8.99
C MET A 95 -7.81 -7.79 7.60
N LEU A 96 -6.54 -7.47 7.40
CA LEU A 96 -5.94 -7.20 6.09
C LEU A 96 -4.67 -8.03 5.93
N GLY A 97 -4.36 -8.39 4.68
CA GLY A 97 -3.17 -9.17 4.34
C GLY A 97 -3.17 -9.55 2.86
N LEU A 98 -2.22 -10.36 2.46
CA LEU A 98 -2.08 -10.81 1.07
C LEU A 98 -3.39 -11.36 0.51
N GLY A 99 -3.76 -10.91 -0.66
CA GLY A 99 -4.97 -11.30 -1.38
C GLY A 99 -6.25 -10.64 -0.87
N HIS A 100 -6.22 -9.85 0.20
CA HIS A 100 -7.38 -9.06 0.60
C HIS A 100 -7.60 -7.90 -0.36
N THR A 101 -8.84 -7.44 -0.43
CA THR A 101 -9.22 -6.28 -1.24
C THR A 101 -9.88 -5.23 -0.38
N VAL A 102 -9.69 -3.97 -0.74
CA VAL A 102 -10.24 -2.79 -0.05
C VAL A 102 -11.07 -1.99 -1.05
N ASN A 103 -12.25 -1.57 -0.66
CA ASN A 103 -13.02 -0.59 -1.42
C ASN A 103 -12.56 0.81 -1.03
N PHE A 104 -12.16 1.62 -1.99
CA PHE A 104 -11.71 2.99 -1.75
C PHE A 104 -12.87 3.98 -1.53
N GLY A 105 -14.08 3.58 -1.90
CA GLY A 105 -15.26 4.44 -1.84
C GLY A 105 -15.35 5.47 -2.96
N CYS A 106 -14.30 5.60 -3.75
CA CYS A 106 -14.22 6.44 -4.96
C CYS A 106 -13.04 5.97 -5.81
N ALA A 107 -12.94 6.47 -7.03
CA ALA A 107 -11.77 6.22 -7.88
C ALA A 107 -10.48 6.71 -7.22
N TRP A 108 -9.41 5.92 -7.27
CA TRP A 108 -8.11 6.27 -6.68
C TRP A 108 -7.43 7.46 -7.38
N TYR A 109 -7.86 7.75 -8.58
CA TYR A 109 -7.45 8.86 -9.41
C TYR A 109 -8.66 9.42 -10.13
N GLU A 110 -8.70 10.73 -10.39
CA GLU A 110 -9.84 11.36 -11.07
C GLU A 110 -10.11 10.68 -12.41
N ASN A 111 -11.35 10.26 -12.65
CA ASN A 111 -11.80 9.52 -13.83
C ASN A 111 -11.20 8.12 -14.03
N SER A 112 -10.53 7.57 -13.04
CA SER A 112 -10.09 6.17 -13.07
C SER A 112 -11.27 5.20 -12.93
N LYS A 113 -11.15 4.02 -13.58
CA LYS A 113 -12.06 2.89 -13.38
C LYS A 113 -11.70 2.05 -12.15
N CYS A 114 -10.52 2.28 -11.56
CA CYS A 114 -10.06 1.55 -10.40
C CYS A 114 -10.53 2.26 -9.12
N ASP A 115 -11.45 1.64 -8.42
CA ASP A 115 -12.05 2.11 -7.16
C ASP A 115 -11.88 1.12 -6.01
N HIS A 116 -11.11 0.06 -6.26
CA HIS A 116 -10.72 -0.95 -5.30
C HIS A 116 -9.20 -1.12 -5.26
N GLY A 117 -8.69 -1.68 -4.18
CA GLY A 117 -7.28 -2.06 -4.05
C GLY A 117 -7.12 -3.53 -3.76
N LEU A 118 -6.21 -4.19 -4.44
CA LEU A 118 -5.72 -5.53 -4.14
C LEU A 118 -4.45 -5.44 -3.33
N ILE A 119 -4.38 -6.14 -2.21
CA ILE A 119 -3.16 -6.27 -1.41
C ILE A 119 -2.37 -7.46 -1.93
N SER A 120 -1.22 -7.19 -2.54
CA SER A 120 -0.37 -8.17 -3.22
C SER A 120 1.10 -8.07 -2.77
N LEU A 121 1.94 -8.96 -3.28
CA LEU A 121 3.36 -8.97 -3.00
C LEU A 121 4.08 -7.78 -3.64
N PRO A 122 5.25 -7.34 -3.11
CA PRO A 122 6.05 -6.26 -3.69
C PRO A 122 6.88 -6.74 -4.89
N TYR A 123 6.24 -7.26 -5.93
CA TYR A 123 6.90 -7.91 -7.08
C TYR A 123 7.99 -7.07 -7.75
N LEU A 124 7.86 -5.75 -7.73
CA LEU A 124 8.81 -4.84 -8.37
C LEU A 124 10.07 -4.60 -7.54
N ASP A 125 10.02 -4.88 -6.25
CA ASP A 125 11.08 -4.58 -5.28
C ASP A 125 11.79 -5.84 -4.77
N GLY A 126 11.17 -7.00 -5.01
CA GLY A 126 11.70 -8.29 -4.58
C GLY A 126 11.42 -8.63 -3.12
N PRO A 127 11.89 -9.81 -2.68
CA PRO A 127 11.61 -10.34 -1.35
C PRO A 127 12.26 -9.54 -0.22
N GLU A 128 13.29 -8.75 -0.50
CA GLU A 128 14.00 -7.93 0.48
C GLU A 128 13.09 -6.84 1.06
N LEU A 129 12.12 -6.33 0.28
CA LEU A 129 11.15 -5.37 0.78
C LEU A 129 10.07 -6.05 1.60
N GLU A 130 9.68 -7.28 1.28
CA GLU A 130 8.47 -7.92 1.84
C GLU A 130 8.51 -8.06 3.36
N TRP A 131 9.68 -8.36 3.94
CA TRP A 131 9.78 -8.68 5.36
C TRP A 131 10.82 -7.86 6.10
N LEU A 132 10.44 -7.40 7.27
CA LEU A 132 11.32 -6.82 8.28
C LEU A 132 11.16 -7.58 9.60
N GLU A 133 12.20 -8.28 10.00
CA GLU A 133 12.28 -8.90 11.31
C GLU A 133 12.87 -7.93 12.32
N THR A 134 12.13 -7.67 13.39
CA THR A 134 12.60 -6.87 14.53
C THR A 134 12.63 -7.72 15.80
N LYS A 135 13.23 -7.22 16.87
CA LYS A 135 13.25 -7.91 18.17
C LYS A 135 11.85 -8.06 18.79
N SER A 136 10.90 -7.25 18.38
CA SER A 136 9.54 -7.18 18.97
C SER A 136 8.47 -7.79 18.11
N MET A 137 8.63 -7.79 16.78
CA MET A 137 7.63 -8.26 15.85
C MET A 137 8.20 -8.44 14.45
N ASN A 138 7.51 -9.23 13.63
CA ASN A 138 7.75 -9.31 12.19
C ASN A 138 6.76 -8.39 11.46
N ILE A 139 7.25 -7.61 10.50
CA ILE A 139 6.43 -6.69 9.72
C ILE A 139 6.46 -7.13 8.27
N ARG A 140 5.27 -7.24 7.67
CA ARG A 140 5.12 -7.55 6.26
C ARG A 140 4.76 -6.28 5.49
N PHE A 141 5.46 -6.03 4.40
CA PHE A 141 5.26 -4.89 3.50
C PHE A 141 4.60 -5.40 2.24
N LEU A 142 3.40 -4.93 1.97
CA LEU A 142 2.60 -5.37 0.84
C LEU A 142 2.19 -4.19 -0.05
N TRP A 143 2.05 -4.48 -1.33
CA TRP A 143 1.67 -3.53 -2.34
C TRP A 143 0.15 -3.45 -2.46
N LEU A 144 -0.40 -2.23 -2.39
CA LEU A 144 -1.80 -1.94 -2.66
C LEU A 144 -1.94 -1.56 -4.14
N ILE A 145 -2.44 -2.49 -4.95
CA ILE A 145 -2.60 -2.32 -6.39
C ILE A 145 -4.03 -1.85 -6.68
N PRO A 146 -4.22 -0.68 -7.33
CA PRO A 146 -5.55 -0.26 -7.75
C PRO A 146 -6.12 -1.21 -8.81
N ILE A 147 -7.34 -1.70 -8.57
CA ILE A 147 -8.06 -2.63 -9.46
C ILE A 147 -9.47 -2.14 -9.75
N THR A 148 -10.03 -2.60 -10.86
CA THR A 148 -11.42 -2.33 -11.25
C THR A 148 -12.41 -3.25 -10.52
N GLU A 149 -13.69 -2.93 -10.58
CA GLU A 149 -14.74 -3.80 -10.02
C GLU A 149 -14.83 -5.14 -10.78
N GLU A 150 -14.56 -5.14 -12.08
CA GLU A 150 -14.50 -6.38 -12.89
C GLU A 150 -13.37 -7.30 -12.39
N GLU A 151 -12.17 -6.76 -12.18
CA GLU A 151 -11.03 -7.51 -11.65
C GLU A 151 -11.29 -8.01 -10.22
N LEU A 152 -11.96 -7.22 -9.38
CA LEU A 152 -12.41 -7.67 -8.06
C LEU A 152 -13.36 -8.87 -8.15
N ARG A 153 -14.36 -8.81 -9.05
CA ARG A 153 -15.29 -9.92 -9.26
C ARG A 153 -14.58 -11.16 -9.79
N TYR A 154 -13.74 -10.98 -10.79
CA TYR A 154 -12.95 -12.07 -11.35
C TYR A 154 -12.10 -12.76 -10.29
N LYS A 155 -11.39 -11.98 -9.45
CA LYS A 155 -10.59 -12.49 -8.35
C LYS A 155 -11.42 -13.27 -7.33
N LYS A 156 -12.64 -12.83 -7.01
CA LYS A 156 -13.55 -13.52 -6.09
C LYS A 156 -14.02 -14.88 -6.65
N GLU A 157 -14.20 -14.98 -7.95
CA GLU A 157 -14.68 -16.17 -8.63
C GLU A 157 -13.56 -17.18 -8.94
N ASN A 158 -12.37 -16.69 -9.30
CA ASN A 158 -11.29 -17.51 -9.86
C ASN A 158 -10.04 -17.58 -8.94
N GLY A 159 -9.99 -16.77 -7.90
CA GLY A 159 -8.86 -16.73 -6.95
C GLY A 159 -7.80 -15.67 -7.29
N LEU A 160 -6.90 -15.44 -6.32
CA LEU A 160 -5.83 -14.46 -6.40
C LEU A 160 -4.83 -14.82 -7.51
N GLU A 161 -4.30 -16.03 -7.47
CA GLU A 161 -3.26 -16.50 -8.38
C GLU A 161 -3.68 -16.38 -9.86
N THR A 162 -4.95 -16.67 -10.15
CA THR A 162 -5.47 -16.57 -11.53
C THR A 162 -5.51 -15.11 -12.01
N LEU A 163 -5.89 -14.16 -11.15
CA LEU A 163 -5.85 -12.74 -11.50
C LEU A 163 -4.42 -12.23 -11.66
N GLU A 164 -3.52 -12.62 -10.78
CA GLU A 164 -2.11 -12.22 -10.85
C GLU A 164 -1.42 -12.77 -12.11
N ASN A 165 -1.75 -13.99 -12.54
CA ASN A 165 -1.28 -14.54 -13.82
C ASN A 165 -1.77 -13.70 -15.01
N ILE A 166 -3.01 -13.22 -15.01
CA ILE A 166 -3.50 -12.31 -16.07
C ILE A 166 -2.74 -10.99 -16.04
N PHE A 167 -2.45 -10.44 -14.87
CA PHE A 167 -1.64 -9.21 -14.74
C PHE A 167 -0.25 -9.39 -15.36
N GLU A 168 0.38 -10.55 -15.16
CA GLU A 168 1.67 -10.87 -15.73
C GLU A 168 1.59 -11.07 -17.26
N GLU A 169 0.62 -11.88 -17.74
CA GLU A 169 0.44 -12.19 -19.16
C GLU A 169 0.08 -10.96 -20.01
N THR A 170 -0.65 -10.01 -19.44
CA THR A 170 -1.07 -8.80 -20.15
C THR A 170 -0.09 -7.64 -20.02
N GLU A 171 1.00 -7.81 -19.24
CA GLU A 171 1.94 -6.73 -18.94
C GLU A 171 1.21 -5.45 -18.49
N PHE A 172 0.16 -5.62 -17.66
CA PHE A 172 -0.72 -4.51 -17.34
C PHE A 172 0.01 -3.31 -16.71
N ASN A 173 -0.40 -2.12 -17.10
CA ASN A 173 0.23 -0.90 -16.58
C ASN A 173 -0.38 -0.50 -15.22
N TYR A 174 0.21 -0.98 -14.15
CA TYR A 174 -0.25 -0.78 -12.77
C TYR A 174 -0.20 0.67 -12.28
N ILE A 175 0.51 1.57 -12.97
CA ILE A 175 0.56 3.00 -12.64
C ILE A 175 -0.34 3.86 -13.55
N ASP A 176 -0.94 3.30 -14.60
CA ASP A 176 -1.87 4.03 -15.46
C ASP A 176 -3.25 4.11 -14.79
N PRO A 177 -3.70 5.29 -14.34
CA PRO A 177 -4.99 5.41 -13.70
C PRO A 177 -6.17 5.26 -14.68
N PHE A 178 -5.92 5.33 -15.98
CA PHE A 178 -6.95 5.28 -17.03
C PHE A 178 -6.99 3.95 -17.77
N ARG A 179 -6.22 2.97 -17.28
CA ARG A 179 -6.22 1.64 -17.87
C ARG A 179 -7.60 0.98 -17.85
N ASP A 180 -7.85 0.16 -18.83
CA ASP A 180 -9.01 -0.73 -18.84
C ASP A 180 -8.81 -1.93 -17.91
N SER A 181 -9.91 -2.64 -17.62
CA SER A 181 -9.85 -3.95 -16.97
C SER A 181 -9.09 -4.94 -17.87
N VAL A 182 -8.37 -5.86 -17.26
CA VAL A 182 -7.64 -6.94 -17.97
C VAL A 182 -8.44 -8.24 -18.03
N VAL A 183 -9.67 -8.25 -17.51
CA VAL A 183 -10.59 -9.38 -17.47
C VAL A 183 -11.93 -9.04 -18.11
#